data_b0dde448aa06861b826b867734d67ccb
#
_entry.id   b0dde448aa06861b826b867734d67ccb
#
_cell.length_a   1.000
_cell.length_b   1.000
_cell.length_c   1.000
_cell.angle_alpha   90.00
_cell.angle_beta   90.00
_cell.angle_gamma   90.00
#
_symmetry.space_group_name_H-M   'P 1'
#
loop_
_entity.id
_entity.type
_entity.pdbx_description
1 polymer ?
#
loop_
_entity_poly.entity_id
_entity_poly.type
_entity_poly.pdbx_seq_one_letter_code
_entity_poly.pdbx_strand_id
1 'polypeptide(L)'
;MSETGPEASRVVLDADQVSRACARMAHQILEANRGPAGLVLLGIPTRGVALAHRLAEAMAEVEGATIPTGTLDITLYRDDLRRHPTRSVGRTVLPVPVDDAVVVLVDDVLFSGRTVRAALDALGDLGRPRAVRLAVLVDRGHRELPIRADHVGKNLPTSASESVRVRLTEVDGTTGVTIARGPVQPDDQHPADPDQGGAPATADGGEP
;
A
#
# COMPACT_ATOMS: atom_id res chain seq x y z
N MET A 1 0.83 5.93 -39.24
CA MET A 1 0.96 4.74 -38.41
C MET A 1 2.19 4.99 -37.53
N SER A 2 1.96 5.48 -36.32
CA SER A 2 3.05 5.71 -35.36
C SER A 2 3.10 4.51 -34.42
N GLU A 3 4.12 3.68 -34.61
CA GLU A 3 4.46 2.62 -33.68
C GLU A 3 4.83 3.24 -32.35
N THR A 4 3.98 3.05 -31.33
CA THR A 4 4.31 3.37 -29.93
C THR A 4 5.32 2.31 -29.48
N GLY A 5 6.60 2.63 -29.58
CA GLY A 5 7.67 1.78 -29.04
C GLY A 5 7.49 1.61 -27.53
N PRO A 6 8.05 0.55 -26.92
CA PRO A 6 7.90 0.28 -25.51
C PRO A 6 8.37 1.49 -24.70
N GLU A 7 7.46 2.03 -23.88
CA GLU A 7 7.76 3.15 -22.97
C GLU A 7 9.01 2.80 -22.17
N ALA A 8 10.04 3.62 -22.29
CA ALA A 8 11.31 3.42 -21.60
C ALA A 8 11.09 3.56 -20.08
N SER A 9 10.81 2.44 -19.43
CA SER A 9 10.75 2.38 -17.97
C SER A 9 12.16 2.30 -17.39
N ARG A 10 12.47 3.10 -16.38
CA ARG A 10 13.76 3.09 -15.69
C ARG A 10 13.62 2.49 -14.29
N VAL A 11 14.41 1.46 -13.99
CA VAL A 11 14.50 0.91 -12.63
C VAL A 11 15.16 1.95 -11.72
N VAL A 12 14.55 2.20 -10.56
CA VAL A 12 15.00 3.14 -9.53
C VAL A 12 15.44 2.44 -8.26
N LEU A 13 14.71 1.37 -7.90
CA LEU A 13 15.09 0.47 -6.81
C LEU A 13 14.97 -0.96 -7.33
N ASP A 14 16.01 -1.76 -7.15
CA ASP A 14 15.98 -3.21 -7.27
C ASP A 14 15.45 -3.87 -5.99
N ALA A 15 15.34 -5.21 -5.98
CA ALA A 15 14.80 -5.97 -4.86
C ALA A 15 15.60 -5.77 -3.57
N ASP A 16 16.93 -5.76 -3.66
CA ASP A 16 17.82 -5.57 -2.52
C ASP A 16 17.71 -4.15 -1.94
N GLN A 17 17.54 -3.17 -2.81
CA GLN A 17 17.35 -1.78 -2.40
C GLN A 17 16.02 -1.57 -1.70
N VAL A 18 14.94 -2.24 -2.18
CA VAL A 18 13.63 -2.26 -1.51
C VAL A 18 13.75 -2.92 -0.13
N SER A 19 14.41 -4.08 -0.03
CA SER A 19 14.63 -4.77 1.26
C SER A 19 15.38 -3.88 2.25
N ARG A 20 16.49 -3.25 1.83
CA ARG A 20 17.23 -2.30 2.68
C ARG A 20 16.40 -1.09 3.10
N ALA A 21 15.53 -0.59 2.22
CA ALA A 21 14.62 0.51 2.55
C ALA A 21 13.61 0.08 3.63
N CYS A 22 13.02 -1.11 3.51
CA CYS A 22 12.10 -1.68 4.50
C CYS A 22 12.79 -1.85 5.86
N ALA A 23 13.98 -2.47 5.91
CA ALA A 23 14.73 -2.65 7.15
C ALA A 23 15.01 -1.30 7.84
N ARG A 24 15.46 -0.29 7.10
CA ARG A 24 15.70 1.05 7.64
C ARG A 24 14.41 1.70 8.15
N MET A 25 13.30 1.60 7.41
CA MET A 25 12.00 2.13 7.85
C MET A 25 11.52 1.44 9.11
N ALA A 26 11.68 0.11 9.23
CA ALA A 26 11.35 -0.66 10.43
C ALA A 26 12.08 -0.13 11.66
N HIS A 27 13.40 0.06 11.57
CA HIS A 27 14.19 0.68 12.66
C HIS A 27 13.69 2.09 13.00
N GLN A 28 13.42 2.95 12.01
CA GLN A 28 12.93 4.30 12.24
C GLN A 28 11.57 4.32 12.96
N ILE A 29 10.66 3.39 12.60
CA ILE A 29 9.35 3.28 13.24
C ILE A 29 9.51 2.84 14.70
N LEU A 30 10.33 1.82 14.96
CA LEU A 30 10.61 1.34 16.31
C LEU A 30 11.24 2.43 17.18
N GLU A 31 12.24 3.13 16.66
CA GLU A 31 12.88 4.25 17.36
C GLU A 31 11.89 5.36 17.70
N ALA A 32 11.09 5.79 16.72
CA ALA A 32 10.10 6.83 16.90
C ALA A 32 8.98 6.44 17.89
N ASN A 33 8.66 5.14 18.00
CA ASN A 33 7.68 4.61 18.96
C ASN A 33 8.33 4.22 20.31
N ARG A 34 9.66 4.20 20.41
CA ARG A 34 10.41 3.71 21.58
C ARG A 34 10.16 2.22 21.86
N GLY A 35 10.17 1.40 20.82
CA GLY A 35 9.91 -0.03 20.83
C GLY A 35 8.56 -0.43 20.25
N PRO A 36 8.18 -1.72 20.32
CA PRO A 36 7.00 -2.27 19.64
C PRO A 36 5.69 -2.06 20.39
N ALA A 37 5.71 -1.63 21.65
CA ALA A 37 4.54 -1.56 22.52
C ALA A 37 3.45 -0.61 21.98
N GLY A 38 2.23 -1.11 21.85
CA GLY A 38 1.08 -0.35 21.36
C GLY A 38 1.13 0.05 19.90
N LEU A 39 2.07 -0.54 19.10
CA LEU A 39 2.20 -0.30 17.67
C LEU A 39 1.30 -1.23 16.88
N VAL A 40 0.63 -0.70 15.86
CA VAL A 40 -0.18 -1.45 14.90
C VAL A 40 0.13 -0.96 13.49
N LEU A 41 0.41 -1.87 12.56
CA LEU A 41 0.59 -1.55 11.15
C LEU A 41 -0.70 -1.83 10.38
N LEU A 42 -1.19 -0.87 9.61
CA LEU A 42 -2.33 -1.05 8.71
C LEU A 42 -1.92 -0.74 7.28
N GLY A 43 -1.84 -1.79 6.46
CA GLY A 43 -1.55 -1.65 5.04
C GLY A 43 -2.77 -1.20 4.25
N ILE A 44 -2.58 -0.21 3.37
CA ILE A 44 -3.59 0.21 2.41
C ILE A 44 -3.52 -0.73 1.20
N PRO A 45 -4.62 -1.41 0.82
CA PRO A 45 -4.61 -2.30 -0.34
C PRO A 45 -4.20 -1.58 -1.65
N THR A 46 -3.44 -2.25 -2.55
CA THR A 46 -3.04 -3.66 -2.48
C THR A 46 -1.63 -3.83 -1.91
N ARG A 47 -0.66 -3.09 -2.42
CA ARG A 47 0.77 -3.25 -2.11
C ARG A 47 1.15 -2.76 -0.72
N GLY A 48 0.40 -1.80 -0.16
CA GLY A 48 0.61 -1.36 1.22
C GLY A 48 0.45 -2.48 2.24
N VAL A 49 -0.40 -3.49 1.97
CA VAL A 49 -0.56 -4.67 2.84
C VAL A 49 0.72 -5.53 2.83
N ALA A 50 1.22 -5.88 1.65
CA ALA A 50 2.47 -6.65 1.54
C ALA A 50 3.64 -5.88 2.17
N LEU A 51 3.71 -4.57 1.97
CA LEU A 51 4.73 -3.72 2.58
C LEU A 51 4.62 -3.68 4.10
N ALA A 52 3.39 -3.62 4.66
CA ALA A 52 3.17 -3.66 6.10
C ALA A 52 3.68 -4.98 6.71
N HIS A 53 3.46 -6.12 6.05
CA HIS A 53 3.99 -7.41 6.47
C HIS A 53 5.52 -7.44 6.45
N ARG A 54 6.16 -6.96 5.38
CA ARG A 54 7.63 -6.85 5.32
C ARG A 54 8.22 -5.97 6.43
N LEU A 55 7.56 -4.86 6.74
CA LEU A 55 7.97 -3.99 7.85
C LEU A 55 7.81 -4.70 9.20
N ALA A 56 6.69 -5.41 9.41
CA ALA A 56 6.45 -6.17 10.63
C ALA A 56 7.48 -7.29 10.83
N GLU A 57 7.82 -8.02 9.78
CA GLU A 57 8.87 -9.04 9.80
C GLU A 57 10.24 -8.45 10.17
N ALA A 58 10.63 -7.36 9.51
CA ALA A 58 11.89 -6.68 9.81
C ALA A 58 11.92 -6.11 11.25
N MET A 59 10.79 -5.65 11.79
CA MET A 59 10.68 -5.22 13.19
C MET A 59 10.78 -6.40 14.16
N ALA A 60 10.14 -7.53 13.82
CA ALA A 60 10.15 -8.74 14.63
C ALA A 60 11.56 -9.35 14.74
N GLU A 61 12.36 -9.27 13.66
CA GLU A 61 13.77 -9.68 13.69
C GLU A 61 14.61 -8.86 14.67
N VAL A 62 14.30 -7.57 14.86
CA VAL A 62 15.02 -6.67 15.75
C VAL A 62 14.57 -6.82 17.20
N GLU A 63 13.26 -6.87 17.44
CA GLU A 63 12.67 -6.81 18.78
C GLU A 63 12.35 -8.19 19.36
N GLY A 64 12.37 -9.24 18.55
CA GLY A 64 11.95 -10.59 18.97
C GLY A 64 10.46 -10.68 19.31
N ALA A 65 9.63 -9.72 18.85
CA ALA A 65 8.22 -9.61 19.15
C ALA A 65 7.39 -9.42 17.89
N THR A 66 6.24 -10.09 17.81
CA THR A 66 5.30 -9.93 16.70
C THR A 66 4.64 -8.55 16.71
N ILE A 67 4.64 -7.86 15.58
CA ILE A 67 3.97 -6.58 15.40
C ILE A 67 2.58 -6.83 14.82
N PRO A 68 1.49 -6.41 15.49
CA PRO A 68 0.14 -6.52 14.95
C PRO A 68 0.00 -5.82 13.61
N THR A 69 -0.39 -6.58 12.57
CA THR A 69 -0.46 -6.09 11.20
C THR A 69 -1.79 -6.46 10.57
N GLY A 70 -2.43 -5.51 9.91
CA GLY A 70 -3.74 -5.69 9.30
C GLY A 70 -3.90 -4.92 8.00
N THR A 71 -5.14 -4.90 7.51
CA THR A 71 -5.54 -4.26 6.25
C THR A 71 -6.59 -3.19 6.52
N LEU A 72 -6.42 -2.02 5.94
CA LEU A 72 -7.40 -0.94 5.97
C LEU A 72 -7.94 -0.70 4.57
N ASP A 73 -9.12 -1.22 4.26
CA ASP A 73 -9.80 -0.92 3.00
C ASP A 73 -10.38 0.50 3.02
N ILE A 74 -10.01 1.25 2.01
CA ILE A 74 -10.40 2.66 1.85
C ILE A 74 -11.36 2.88 0.69
N THR A 75 -11.83 1.81 0.04
CA THR A 75 -12.60 1.89 -1.21
C THR A 75 -13.80 2.82 -1.07
N LEU A 76 -14.56 2.72 0.02
CA LEU A 76 -15.76 3.54 0.26
C LEU A 76 -15.47 5.02 0.58
N TYR A 77 -14.23 5.35 0.95
CA TYR A 77 -13.81 6.70 1.37
C TYR A 77 -13.09 7.48 0.27
N ARG A 78 -12.85 6.84 -0.89
CA ARG A 78 -12.19 7.49 -2.02
C ARG A 78 -13.14 8.42 -2.76
N ASP A 79 -12.68 9.61 -3.10
CA ASP A 79 -13.43 10.63 -3.84
C ASP A 79 -13.54 10.33 -5.35
N ASP A 80 -12.77 9.34 -5.86
CA ASP A 80 -12.80 8.89 -7.26
C ASP A 80 -13.72 7.68 -7.54
N LEU A 81 -14.46 7.17 -6.53
CA LEU A 81 -15.41 6.04 -6.68
C LEU A 81 -16.43 6.26 -7.81
N ARG A 82 -16.90 7.50 -7.99
CA ARG A 82 -17.86 7.83 -9.06
C ARG A 82 -17.28 7.67 -10.46
N ARG A 83 -15.96 7.68 -10.60
CA ARG A 83 -15.25 7.51 -11.87
C ARG A 83 -14.85 6.06 -12.16
N HIS A 84 -14.82 5.22 -11.13
CA HIS A 84 -14.40 3.81 -11.20
C HIS A 84 -15.33 2.90 -10.38
N PRO A 85 -16.60 2.71 -10.85
CA PRO A 85 -17.62 1.97 -10.08
C PRO A 85 -17.38 0.45 -10.00
N THR A 86 -16.39 -0.08 -10.70
CA THR A 86 -16.10 -1.53 -10.77
C THR A 86 -15.10 -2.02 -9.72
N ARG A 87 -14.65 -1.18 -8.78
CA ARG A 87 -13.77 -1.66 -7.70
C ARG A 87 -14.59 -2.45 -6.69
N SER A 88 -14.22 -3.72 -6.49
CA SER A 88 -14.75 -4.51 -5.40
C SER A 88 -14.33 -3.89 -4.06
N VAL A 89 -15.28 -3.77 -3.13
CA VAL A 89 -15.00 -3.35 -1.76
C VAL A 89 -14.23 -4.49 -1.09
N GLY A 90 -13.01 -4.20 -0.66
CA GLY A 90 -12.19 -5.13 0.09
C GLY A 90 -12.69 -5.28 1.54
N ARG A 91 -11.94 -6.02 2.33
CA ARG A 91 -12.24 -6.22 3.74
C ARG A 91 -11.20 -5.52 4.61
N THR A 92 -11.64 -4.63 5.50
CA THR A 92 -10.79 -4.16 6.60
C THR A 92 -10.59 -5.28 7.61
N VAL A 93 -9.34 -5.55 7.96
CA VAL A 93 -8.96 -6.55 8.97
C VAL A 93 -8.11 -5.86 10.03
N LEU A 94 -8.68 -5.67 11.22
CA LEU A 94 -7.95 -5.13 12.37
C LEU A 94 -7.40 -6.31 13.19
N PRO A 95 -6.07 -6.39 13.40
CA PRO A 95 -5.47 -7.46 14.20
C PRO A 95 -5.76 -7.30 15.69
N VAL A 96 -5.94 -6.05 16.15
CA VAL A 96 -6.28 -5.64 17.49
C VAL A 96 -7.11 -4.36 17.44
N PRO A 97 -7.83 -3.98 18.53
CA PRO A 97 -8.47 -2.67 18.62
C PRO A 97 -7.45 -1.54 18.41
N VAL A 98 -7.86 -0.48 17.71
CA VAL A 98 -6.98 0.66 17.41
C VAL A 98 -7.04 1.77 18.46
N ASP A 99 -7.97 1.71 19.38
CA ASP A 99 -8.09 2.69 20.45
C ASP A 99 -6.80 2.74 21.28
N ASP A 100 -6.34 3.94 21.57
CA ASP A 100 -5.09 4.24 22.29
C ASP A 100 -3.81 3.67 21.66
N ALA A 101 -3.90 2.98 20.53
CA ALA A 101 -2.74 2.47 19.78
C ALA A 101 -2.00 3.60 19.02
N VAL A 102 -0.76 3.34 18.66
CA VAL A 102 -0.05 4.07 17.60
C VAL A 102 -0.23 3.30 16.30
N VAL A 103 -1.07 3.82 15.42
CA VAL A 103 -1.30 3.22 14.10
C VAL A 103 -0.31 3.79 13.10
N VAL A 104 0.39 2.92 12.38
CA VAL A 104 1.18 3.28 11.19
C VAL A 104 0.41 2.85 9.96
N LEU A 105 -0.09 3.82 9.19
CA LEU A 105 -0.63 3.58 7.86
C LEU A 105 0.53 3.31 6.91
N VAL A 106 0.44 2.24 6.13
CA VAL A 106 1.49 1.81 5.22
C VAL A 106 0.96 1.81 3.79
N ASP A 107 1.67 2.53 2.90
CA ASP A 107 1.34 2.59 1.47
C ASP A 107 2.61 2.46 0.61
N ASP A 108 2.47 2.14 -0.65
CA ASP A 108 3.60 1.98 -1.57
C ASP A 108 4.09 3.33 -2.12
N VAL A 109 3.19 4.20 -2.58
CA VAL A 109 3.55 5.49 -3.20
C VAL A 109 2.71 6.64 -2.64
N LEU A 110 3.37 7.61 -2.06
CA LEU A 110 2.74 8.88 -1.70
C LEU A 110 2.85 9.88 -2.86
N PHE A 111 1.70 10.27 -3.39
CA PHE A 111 1.55 11.24 -4.46
C PHE A 111 0.74 12.46 -4.01
N SER A 112 -0.52 12.57 -4.40
CA SER A 112 -1.40 13.71 -4.08
C SER A 112 -1.82 13.78 -2.61
N GLY A 113 -1.82 12.66 -1.89
CA GLY A 113 -2.29 12.51 -0.51
C GLY A 113 -3.75 12.08 -0.39
N ARG A 114 -4.49 11.94 -1.51
CA ARG A 114 -5.93 11.57 -1.48
C ARG A 114 -6.16 10.18 -0.90
N THR A 115 -5.31 9.21 -1.21
CA THR A 115 -5.34 7.85 -0.62
C THR A 115 -5.21 7.92 0.90
N VAL A 116 -4.25 8.69 1.39
CA VAL A 116 -4.00 8.83 2.83
C VAL A 116 -5.17 9.54 3.53
N ARG A 117 -5.76 10.56 2.91
CA ARG A 117 -6.97 11.20 3.44
C ARG A 117 -8.09 10.19 3.60
N ALA A 118 -8.39 9.40 2.57
CA ALA A 118 -9.40 8.35 2.63
C ALA A 118 -9.09 7.31 3.74
N ALA A 119 -7.81 6.98 3.96
CA ALA A 119 -7.40 6.08 5.03
C ALA A 119 -7.61 6.70 6.42
N LEU A 120 -7.38 7.99 6.59
CA LEU A 120 -7.65 8.70 7.84
C LEU A 120 -9.16 8.74 8.14
N ASP A 121 -9.98 9.01 7.12
CA ASP A 121 -11.45 9.02 7.25
C ASP A 121 -11.94 7.60 7.64
N ALA A 122 -11.49 6.55 6.96
CA ALA A 122 -11.82 5.15 7.28
C ALA A 122 -11.39 4.75 8.70
N LEU A 123 -10.17 5.12 9.11
CA LEU A 123 -9.66 4.83 10.44
C LEU A 123 -10.46 5.52 11.53
N GLY A 124 -10.96 6.74 11.27
CA GLY A 124 -11.79 7.51 12.18
C GLY A 124 -13.11 6.82 12.54
N ASP A 125 -13.66 5.99 11.65
CA ASP A 125 -14.87 5.19 11.90
C ASP A 125 -14.59 3.90 12.68
N LEU A 126 -13.34 3.47 12.74
CA LEU A 126 -12.94 2.20 13.39
C LEU A 126 -12.49 2.36 14.85
N GLY A 127 -12.12 3.57 15.28
CA GLY A 127 -11.69 3.84 16.65
C GLY A 127 -10.95 5.16 16.83
N ARG A 128 -10.30 5.31 17.99
CA ARG A 128 -9.57 6.54 18.36
C ARG A 128 -8.10 6.20 18.71
N PRO A 129 -7.23 6.03 17.71
CA PRO A 129 -5.81 5.82 17.97
C PRO A 129 -5.22 7.03 18.70
N ARG A 130 -4.24 6.77 19.58
CA ARG A 130 -3.47 7.82 20.26
C ARG A 130 -2.66 8.67 19.28
N ALA A 131 -2.15 8.05 18.22
CA ALA A 131 -1.44 8.72 17.13
C ALA A 131 -1.58 7.92 15.84
N VAL A 132 -1.57 8.63 14.72
CA VAL A 132 -1.48 8.03 13.38
C VAL A 132 -0.20 8.54 12.74
N ARG A 133 0.57 7.63 12.17
CA ARG A 133 1.80 7.92 11.40
C ARG A 133 1.66 7.32 10.01
N LEU A 134 2.43 7.85 9.08
CA LEU A 134 2.42 7.40 7.69
C LEU A 134 3.81 6.89 7.29
N ALA A 135 3.85 5.66 6.79
CA ALA A 135 5.05 5.05 6.22
C ALA A 135 4.80 4.73 4.73
N VAL A 136 5.69 5.18 3.85
CA VAL A 136 5.58 4.93 2.41
C VAL A 136 6.91 4.47 1.83
N LEU A 137 6.87 3.51 0.90
CA LEU A 137 8.09 3.08 0.24
C LEU A 137 8.67 4.19 -0.63
N VAL A 138 7.82 4.90 -1.37
CA VAL A 138 8.24 6.01 -2.24
C VAL A 138 7.41 7.25 -1.96
N ASP A 139 8.10 8.37 -1.78
CA ASP A 139 7.51 9.70 -1.84
C ASP A 139 7.93 10.38 -3.15
N ARG A 140 6.96 10.62 -4.06
CA ARG A 140 7.23 11.21 -5.38
C ARG A 140 6.96 12.72 -5.48
N GLY A 141 6.49 13.34 -4.40
CA GLY A 141 6.09 14.74 -4.41
C GLY A 141 4.69 14.98 -4.98
N HIS A 142 4.43 16.18 -5.51
CA HIS A 142 3.18 16.61 -6.16
C HIS A 142 1.95 16.52 -5.29
N ARG A 143 2.03 17.02 -4.04
CA ARG A 143 0.90 17.02 -3.11
C ARG A 143 -0.22 17.95 -3.56
N GLU A 144 -1.45 17.46 -3.43
CA GLU A 144 -2.68 18.24 -3.52
C GLU A 144 -3.28 18.52 -2.13
N LEU A 145 -2.87 17.74 -1.13
CA LEU A 145 -3.27 17.88 0.26
C LEU A 145 -2.05 18.07 1.16
N PRO A 146 -2.16 18.76 2.32
CA PRO A 146 -1.03 19.02 3.22
C PRO A 146 -0.66 17.78 4.04
N ILE A 147 -0.38 16.67 3.36
CA ILE A 147 -0.04 15.37 3.95
C ILE A 147 1.44 15.08 3.71
N ARG A 148 2.12 14.66 4.76
CA ARG A 148 3.53 14.27 4.74
C ARG A 148 3.73 12.93 5.42
N ALA A 149 4.58 12.07 4.85
CA ALA A 149 4.94 10.81 5.50
C ALA A 149 5.98 11.04 6.60
N ASP A 150 5.84 10.28 7.71
CA ASP A 150 6.78 10.25 8.82
C ASP A 150 8.00 9.38 8.47
N HIS A 151 7.75 8.28 7.75
CA HIS A 151 8.77 7.32 7.36
C HIS A 151 8.74 7.11 5.84
N VAL A 152 9.87 7.35 5.17
CA VAL A 152 9.98 7.28 3.71
C VAL A 152 11.13 6.35 3.32
N GLY A 153 10.82 5.34 2.52
CA GLY A 153 11.81 4.44 1.95
C GLY A 153 12.74 5.16 0.96
N LYS A 154 12.17 5.89 0.02
CA LYS A 154 12.91 6.68 -0.97
C LYS A 154 12.14 7.94 -1.35
N ASN A 155 12.80 9.10 -1.22
CA ASN A 155 12.32 10.33 -1.88
C ASN A 155 12.72 10.27 -3.36
N LEU A 156 11.74 10.40 -4.23
CA LEU A 156 11.91 10.24 -5.67
C LEU A 156 11.20 11.39 -6.40
N PRO A 157 11.82 12.57 -6.48
CA PRO A 157 11.25 13.66 -7.25
C PRO A 157 11.05 13.25 -8.70
N THR A 158 9.82 13.37 -9.18
CA THR A 158 9.42 13.04 -10.55
C THR A 158 8.80 14.27 -11.22
N SER A 159 8.67 14.25 -12.55
CA SER A 159 7.82 15.22 -13.23
C SER A 159 6.35 14.83 -13.09
N ALA A 160 5.43 15.77 -13.35
CA ALA A 160 4.00 15.49 -13.32
C ALA A 160 3.58 14.47 -14.39
N SER A 161 4.34 14.37 -15.48
CA SER A 161 4.11 13.43 -16.59
C SER A 161 4.75 12.06 -16.40
N GLU A 162 5.50 11.84 -15.32
CA GLU A 162 6.07 10.55 -14.98
C GLU A 162 5.16 9.82 -14.01
N SER A 163 5.19 8.49 -14.04
CA SER A 163 4.53 7.60 -13.08
C SER A 163 5.54 6.74 -12.35
N VAL A 164 5.30 6.48 -11.07
CA VAL A 164 6.09 5.56 -10.26
C VAL A 164 5.30 4.27 -10.11
N ARG A 165 5.95 3.14 -10.42
CA ARG A 165 5.37 1.80 -10.26
C ARG A 165 6.19 1.03 -9.24
N VAL A 166 5.56 0.62 -8.16
CA VAL A 166 6.11 -0.31 -7.18
C VAL A 166 5.61 -1.70 -7.54
N ARG A 167 6.47 -2.69 -7.46
CA ARG A 167 6.14 -4.11 -7.54
C ARG A 167 6.69 -4.81 -6.32
N LEU A 168 5.89 -5.73 -5.78
CA LEU A 168 6.26 -6.57 -4.64
C LEU A 168 5.98 -8.03 -5.00
N THR A 169 6.89 -8.92 -4.67
CA THR A 169 6.82 -10.33 -5.08
C THR A 169 5.51 -10.99 -4.66
N GLU A 170 4.95 -10.63 -3.52
CA GLU A 170 3.72 -11.17 -2.95
C GLU A 170 2.48 -10.84 -3.78
N VAL A 171 2.55 -9.77 -4.56
CA VAL A 171 1.44 -9.25 -5.38
C VAL A 171 1.74 -9.39 -6.86
N ASP A 172 2.99 -9.08 -7.26
CA ASP A 172 3.37 -8.87 -8.66
C ASP A 172 4.35 -9.94 -9.18
N GLY A 173 4.73 -10.92 -8.34
CA GLY A 173 5.73 -11.94 -8.69
C GLY A 173 7.17 -11.43 -8.79
N THR A 174 7.39 -10.12 -8.69
CA THR A 174 8.71 -9.47 -8.73
C THR A 174 8.77 -8.32 -7.74
N THR A 175 9.98 -7.93 -7.30
CA THR A 175 10.16 -6.77 -6.43
C THR A 175 11.02 -5.70 -7.11
N GLY A 176 10.57 -4.45 -7.07
CA GLY A 176 11.32 -3.30 -7.58
C GLY A 176 10.47 -2.04 -7.69
N VAL A 177 11.13 -0.93 -7.99
CA VAL A 177 10.50 0.36 -8.26
C VAL A 177 10.98 0.89 -9.61
N THR A 178 10.06 1.28 -10.47
CA THR A 178 10.34 1.84 -11.78
C THR A 178 9.67 3.19 -11.96
N ILE A 179 10.27 4.05 -12.79
CA ILE A 179 9.65 5.25 -13.34
C ILE A 179 9.35 5.00 -14.82
N ALA A 180 8.15 5.37 -15.24
CA ALA A 180 7.74 5.39 -16.66
C ALA A 180 7.23 6.78 -17.04
N ARG A 181 7.32 7.14 -18.32
CA ARG A 181 6.67 8.33 -18.86
C ARG A 181 5.20 7.99 -19.17
N GLY A 182 4.30 8.89 -18.82
CA GLY A 182 2.86 8.71 -19.05
C GLY A 182 2.06 8.47 -17.75
N PRO A 183 0.72 8.56 -17.83
CA PRO A 183 -0.15 8.28 -16.69
C PRO A 183 -0.07 6.80 -16.31
N VAL A 184 -0.22 6.53 -15.01
CA VAL A 184 -0.37 5.16 -14.50
C VAL A 184 -1.63 4.56 -15.13
N GLN A 185 -1.50 3.43 -15.82
CA GLN A 185 -2.68 2.73 -16.34
C GLN A 185 -3.46 2.10 -15.17
N PRO A 186 -4.80 2.00 -15.27
CA PRO A 186 -5.63 1.44 -14.20
C PRO A 186 -5.22 0.04 -13.74
N ASP A 187 -4.76 -0.81 -14.66
CA ASP A 187 -4.28 -2.17 -14.38
C ASP A 187 -3.01 -2.23 -13.50
N ASP A 188 -2.24 -1.16 -13.46
CA ASP A 188 -1.03 -1.10 -12.63
C ASP A 188 -1.34 -0.81 -11.15
N GLN A 189 -2.56 -0.40 -10.83
CA GLN A 189 -2.98 -0.07 -9.45
C GLN A 189 -3.68 -1.23 -8.75
N HIS A 190 -4.16 -2.24 -9.51
CA HIS A 190 -4.83 -3.41 -8.96
C HIS A 190 -4.57 -4.61 -9.87
N PRO A 191 -3.70 -5.55 -9.50
CA PRO A 191 -3.73 -6.88 -10.10
C PRO A 191 -5.10 -7.49 -9.82
N ALA A 192 -5.67 -8.18 -10.82
CA ALA A 192 -6.95 -8.87 -10.68
C ALA A 192 -6.89 -9.80 -9.46
N ASP A 193 -7.92 -9.74 -8.63
CA ASP A 193 -8.08 -10.60 -7.46
C ASP A 193 -8.10 -12.07 -7.92
N PRO A 194 -7.14 -12.93 -7.51
CA PRO A 194 -7.08 -14.32 -7.97
C PRO A 194 -8.27 -15.16 -7.49
N ASP A 195 -9.14 -14.65 -6.62
CA ASP A 195 -10.26 -15.40 -6.03
C ASP A 195 -11.58 -15.30 -6.83
N GLN A 196 -11.60 -14.70 -8.03
CA GLN A 196 -12.78 -14.67 -8.89
C GLN A 196 -12.88 -15.87 -9.87
N GLY A 197 -12.10 -16.90 -9.70
CA GLY A 197 -12.05 -18.10 -10.53
C GLY A 197 -12.64 -19.35 -9.88
N GLY A 198 -13.96 -19.40 -9.58
CA GLY A 198 -14.51 -20.65 -9.06
C GLY A 198 -16.02 -20.65 -8.77
N ALA A 199 -16.85 -20.29 -9.72
CA ALA A 199 -18.24 -20.73 -9.67
C ALA A 199 -18.31 -22.15 -10.26
N PRO A 200 -18.74 -23.20 -9.53
CA PRO A 200 -18.99 -24.50 -10.13
C PRO A 200 -20.22 -24.40 -11.05
N ALA A 201 -20.03 -24.78 -12.30
CA ALA A 201 -21.12 -24.97 -13.24
C ALA A 201 -22.10 -25.99 -12.65
N THR A 202 -23.31 -25.57 -12.34
CA THR A 202 -24.44 -26.44 -12.05
C THR A 202 -24.74 -27.22 -13.33
N ALA A 203 -24.42 -28.51 -13.33
CA ALA A 203 -24.88 -29.43 -14.36
C ALA A 203 -26.39 -29.52 -14.26
N ASP A 204 -27.03 -28.98 -15.29
CA ASP A 204 -28.40 -29.26 -15.62
C ASP A 204 -28.52 -30.71 -16.11
N GLY A 205 -29.18 -31.56 -15.35
CA GLY A 205 -29.50 -32.94 -15.67
C GLY A 205 -31.00 -33.01 -15.97
N GLY A 206 -31.31 -32.94 -17.26
CA GLY A 206 -32.69 -33.19 -17.75
C GLY A 206 -33.11 -34.66 -17.60
N GLU A 207 -34.33 -34.76 -17.39
CA GLU A 207 -35.39 -35.71 -17.67
C GLU A 207 -35.14 -37.22 -17.98
N PRO A 208 -36.14 -38.07 -17.78
CA PRO A 208 -37.45 -38.01 -18.39
C PRO A 208 -38.66 -37.98 -17.42
#